data_fd25e6a45f4721c62ab6fb2ca84ae40d
#
_entry.id   fd25e6a45f4721c62ab6fb2ca84ae40d
#
_cell.length_a   1.000
_cell.length_b   1.000
_cell.length_c   1.000
_cell.angle_alpha   90.00
_cell.angle_beta   90.00
_cell.angle_gamma   90.00
#
_symmetry.space_group_name_H-M   'P 1'
#
loop_
_entity.id
_entity.type
_entity.pdbx_description
1 polymer ?
#
loop_
_entity_poly.entity_id
_entity_poly.type
_entity_poly.pdbx_seq_one_letter_code
_entity_poly.pdbx_strand_id
1 'polypeptide(L)'
;IPYKIQQLTGITNADVTKSPPIAPVLPALRRFVGDSPIVGHNISFDLGFLRKHDVFHENVGIDTFELASILLPYASRYSLQALVNHLDVQLSPDGQAHRALDDAEATRQLFDALLDQARRLDSRVVQEVARISRRTSWPLALVFRDLSRERRYQPTSGSLGQQLIAKGLMDDSPSDGGLSLLMPSAGPIFEPVLKPAATASPLPLEELCAILEPDGLFHEQFQDFEHRRQQVDMMANVIVAFNEAQNVMIEAGTGTGKSMAYLIPAIYWAIQNGERVVISTNTINLQDQLLNQDIPLLQQILPVEFKAVALKGRSNYVCPRRVELFKAKGKHSPRELRLLAKLLV
;
A
#
# COMPACT_ATOMS: atom_id res chain seq x y z
N ILE A 1 35.02 14.39 -11.42
CA ILE A 1 33.59 14.07 -11.12
C ILE A 1 32.72 14.92 -12.04
N PRO A 2 31.70 14.34 -12.74
CA PRO A 2 30.76 15.12 -13.54
C PRO A 2 30.05 16.20 -12.71
N TYR A 3 29.86 17.39 -13.30
CA TYR A 3 29.28 18.54 -12.59
C TYR A 3 27.95 18.24 -11.88
N LYS A 4 27.07 17.47 -12.55
CA LYS A 4 25.78 17.05 -11.99
C LYS A 4 25.90 16.18 -10.72
N ILE A 5 26.96 15.37 -10.64
CA ILE A 5 27.25 14.54 -9.47
C ILE A 5 27.83 15.38 -8.34
N GLN A 6 28.70 16.35 -8.67
CA GLN A 6 29.20 17.31 -7.67
C GLN A 6 28.07 18.11 -7.03
N GLN A 7 27.08 18.57 -7.82
CA GLN A 7 25.91 19.27 -7.29
C GLN A 7 25.04 18.36 -6.39
N LEU A 8 24.90 17.08 -6.75
CA LEU A 8 24.07 16.14 -5.99
C LEU A 8 24.72 15.73 -4.66
N THR A 9 26.02 15.47 -4.68
CA THR A 9 26.76 14.91 -3.52
C THR A 9 27.49 15.95 -2.69
N GLY A 10 27.67 17.16 -3.21
CA GLY A 10 28.53 18.18 -2.61
C GLY A 10 30.03 17.87 -2.71
N ILE A 11 30.43 16.74 -3.30
CA ILE A 11 31.83 16.32 -3.41
C ILE A 11 32.47 16.93 -4.66
N THR A 12 33.49 17.74 -4.49
CA THR A 12 34.22 18.40 -5.58
C THR A 12 35.44 17.61 -6.04
N ASN A 13 35.96 17.96 -7.23
CA ASN A 13 37.25 17.39 -7.68
C ASN A 13 38.40 17.69 -6.73
N ALA A 14 38.36 18.85 -6.05
CA ALA A 14 39.39 19.24 -5.08
C ALA A 14 39.39 18.32 -3.82
N ASP A 15 38.19 17.89 -3.38
CA ASP A 15 38.05 16.98 -2.26
C ASP A 15 38.61 15.61 -2.62
N VAL A 16 38.30 15.09 -3.81
CA VAL A 16 38.81 13.79 -4.27
C VAL A 16 40.33 13.78 -4.44
N THR A 17 40.88 14.88 -4.96
CA THR A 17 42.34 14.99 -5.14
C THR A 17 43.11 14.93 -3.82
N LYS A 18 42.50 15.39 -2.72
CA LYS A 18 43.11 15.38 -1.37
C LYS A 18 42.83 14.07 -0.62
N SER A 19 41.93 13.25 -1.09
CA SER A 19 41.50 12.02 -0.42
C SER A 19 42.46 10.87 -0.75
N PRO A 20 42.69 9.93 0.19
CA PRO A 20 43.49 8.74 -0.08
C PRO A 20 42.77 7.85 -1.11
N PRO A 21 43.51 7.07 -1.91
CA PRO A 21 42.91 6.04 -2.75
C PRO A 21 42.21 4.99 -1.89
N ILE A 22 41.26 4.24 -2.47
CA ILE A 22 40.45 3.27 -1.73
C ILE A 22 41.27 2.09 -1.17
N ALA A 23 42.30 1.64 -1.90
CA ALA A 23 43.02 0.42 -1.56
C ALA A 23 43.62 0.40 -0.13
N PRO A 24 44.27 1.46 0.39
CA PRO A 24 44.75 1.51 1.78
C PRO A 24 43.60 1.52 2.83
N VAL A 25 42.36 1.89 2.47
CA VAL A 25 41.24 1.98 3.40
C VAL A 25 40.56 0.61 3.58
N LEU A 26 40.58 -0.25 2.55
CA LEU A 26 39.90 -1.54 2.56
C LEU A 26 40.26 -2.49 3.70
N PRO A 27 41.55 -2.64 4.14
CA PRO A 27 41.88 -3.51 5.25
C PRO A 27 41.24 -3.08 6.58
N ALA A 28 41.15 -1.77 6.83
CA ALA A 28 40.50 -1.24 8.02
C ALA A 28 38.98 -1.46 7.95
N LEU A 29 38.38 -1.23 6.80
CA LEU A 29 36.96 -1.45 6.56
C LEU A 29 36.60 -2.94 6.71
N ARG A 30 37.39 -3.86 6.17
CA ARG A 30 37.22 -5.32 6.35
C ARG A 30 37.22 -5.72 7.82
N ARG A 31 38.17 -5.20 8.59
CA ARG A 31 38.24 -5.49 10.03
C ARG A 31 37.06 -4.93 10.81
N PHE A 32 36.59 -3.76 10.42
CA PHE A 32 35.43 -3.11 11.04
C PHE A 32 34.12 -3.90 10.79
N VAL A 33 33.89 -4.32 9.56
CA VAL A 33 32.66 -5.04 9.17
C VAL A 33 32.71 -6.51 9.58
N GLY A 34 33.88 -7.17 9.46
CA GLY A 34 34.02 -8.60 9.69
C GLY A 34 32.98 -9.42 8.88
N ASP A 35 32.37 -10.41 9.53
CA ASP A 35 31.37 -11.29 8.94
C ASP A 35 29.92 -10.79 9.14
N SER A 36 29.76 -9.57 9.66
CA SER A 36 28.44 -9.02 9.98
C SER A 36 27.62 -8.75 8.72
N PRO A 37 26.29 -8.87 8.78
CA PRO A 37 25.41 -8.36 7.73
C PRO A 37 25.58 -6.85 7.54
N ILE A 38 25.46 -6.40 6.31
CA ILE A 38 25.58 -4.98 5.96
C ILE A 38 24.20 -4.45 5.62
N VAL A 39 23.75 -3.44 6.34
CA VAL A 39 22.44 -2.78 6.10
C VAL A 39 22.66 -1.53 5.26
N GLY A 40 21.83 -1.33 4.26
CA GLY A 40 21.85 -0.12 3.44
C GLY A 40 20.52 0.12 2.73
N HIS A 41 20.38 1.30 2.16
CA HIS A 41 19.23 1.66 1.35
C HIS A 41 19.60 1.55 -0.13
N ASN A 42 19.03 0.60 -0.86
CA ASN A 42 19.51 0.15 -2.17
C ASN A 42 20.95 -0.41 -2.10
N ILE A 43 21.24 -1.17 -1.06
CA ILE A 43 22.57 -1.67 -0.70
C ILE A 43 23.32 -2.40 -1.82
N SER A 44 22.60 -2.91 -2.80
CA SER A 44 23.19 -3.57 -3.97
C SER A 44 24.14 -2.66 -4.75
N PHE A 45 23.91 -1.35 -4.74
CA PHE A 45 24.77 -0.37 -5.38
C PHE A 45 26.13 -0.28 -4.66
N ASP A 46 26.10 -0.10 -3.34
CA ASP A 46 27.30 0.06 -2.51
C ASP A 46 28.12 -1.23 -2.47
N LEU A 47 27.45 -2.38 -2.23
CA LEU A 47 28.10 -3.69 -2.28
C LEU A 47 28.65 -4.02 -3.66
N GLY A 48 27.96 -3.61 -4.74
CA GLY A 48 28.43 -3.79 -6.11
C GLY A 48 29.75 -3.04 -6.36
N PHE A 49 29.90 -1.85 -5.77
CA PHE A 49 31.14 -1.09 -5.83
C PHE A 49 32.26 -1.75 -5.00
N LEU A 50 31.99 -2.14 -3.75
CA LEU A 50 32.97 -2.75 -2.85
C LEU A 50 33.44 -4.12 -3.35
N ARG A 51 32.53 -4.92 -3.93
CA ARG A 51 32.87 -6.24 -4.51
C ARG A 51 33.82 -6.16 -5.72
N LYS A 52 33.84 -5.03 -6.44
CA LYS A 52 34.88 -4.79 -7.48
C LYS A 52 36.31 -4.71 -6.91
N HIS A 53 36.42 -4.51 -5.60
CA HIS A 53 37.66 -4.48 -4.87
C HIS A 53 37.90 -5.73 -4.01
N ASP A 54 37.22 -6.84 -4.35
CA ASP A 54 37.33 -8.14 -3.68
C ASP A 54 37.03 -8.12 -2.17
N VAL A 55 36.06 -7.28 -1.73
CA VAL A 55 35.62 -7.24 -0.34
C VAL A 55 34.11 -7.48 -0.23
N PHE A 56 33.69 -8.11 0.86
CA PHE A 56 32.29 -8.33 1.26
C PHE A 56 31.48 -9.21 0.31
N HIS A 57 32.12 -10.19 -0.34
CA HIS A 57 31.39 -11.16 -1.20
C HIS A 57 30.46 -12.05 -0.40
N GLU A 58 30.86 -12.47 0.81
CA GLU A 58 30.12 -13.40 1.68
C GLU A 58 29.15 -12.66 2.62
N ASN A 59 29.31 -11.34 2.81
CA ASN A 59 28.43 -10.60 3.71
C ASN A 59 27.03 -10.47 3.12
N VAL A 60 26.02 -10.74 3.97
CA VAL A 60 24.61 -10.58 3.63
C VAL A 60 24.28 -9.09 3.56
N GLY A 61 23.79 -8.61 2.43
CA GLY A 61 23.33 -7.23 2.26
C GLY A 61 21.82 -7.14 2.57
N ILE A 62 21.45 -6.47 3.65
CA ILE A 62 20.07 -6.22 4.03
C ILE A 62 19.64 -4.88 3.45
N ASP A 63 18.63 -4.91 2.57
CA ASP A 63 18.15 -3.72 1.87
C ASP A 63 16.90 -3.13 2.55
N THR A 64 17.03 -1.92 3.12
CA THR A 64 15.91 -1.22 3.76
C THR A 64 14.85 -0.79 2.75
N PHE A 65 15.20 -0.54 1.48
CA PHE A 65 14.23 -0.32 0.41
C PHE A 65 13.35 -1.56 0.21
N GLU A 66 13.96 -2.74 0.13
CA GLU A 66 13.23 -3.99 -0.04
C GLU A 66 12.35 -4.28 1.19
N LEU A 67 12.88 -4.12 2.40
CA LEU A 67 12.14 -4.34 3.64
C LEU A 67 10.95 -3.37 3.76
N ALA A 68 11.15 -2.08 3.51
CA ALA A 68 10.09 -1.08 3.49
C ALA A 68 9.01 -1.41 2.47
N SER A 69 9.39 -1.89 1.26
CA SER A 69 8.43 -2.26 0.22
C SER A 69 7.52 -3.44 0.60
N ILE A 70 7.90 -4.23 1.60
CA ILE A 70 7.11 -5.33 2.15
C ILE A 70 6.23 -4.82 3.28
N LEU A 71 6.81 -4.07 4.22
CA LEU A 71 6.13 -3.65 5.44
C LEU A 71 5.18 -2.46 5.26
N LEU A 72 5.42 -1.64 4.24
CA LEU A 72 4.68 -0.40 3.96
C LEU A 72 4.11 -0.40 2.54
N PRO A 73 3.20 -1.32 2.20
CA PRO A 73 2.72 -1.50 0.82
C PRO A 73 2.01 -0.27 0.25
N TYR A 74 1.54 0.63 1.09
CA TYR A 74 0.82 1.86 0.71
C TYR A 74 1.69 3.11 0.72
N ALA A 75 3.00 3.01 0.98
CA ALA A 75 3.90 4.15 0.90
C ALA A 75 3.97 4.68 -0.53
N SER A 76 3.81 5.99 -0.70
CA SER A 76 3.80 6.64 -2.02
C SER A 76 5.17 6.63 -2.70
N ARG A 77 6.25 6.62 -1.90
CA ARG A 77 7.65 6.62 -2.37
C ARG A 77 8.51 5.84 -1.40
N TYR A 78 9.55 5.18 -1.93
CA TYR A 78 10.50 4.36 -1.17
C TYR A 78 11.93 4.92 -1.19
N SER A 79 12.13 6.20 -1.47
CA SER A 79 13.44 6.84 -1.24
C SER A 79 13.72 6.99 0.25
N LEU A 80 14.99 6.99 0.66
CA LEU A 80 15.40 7.10 2.06
C LEU A 80 14.69 8.27 2.76
N GLN A 81 14.76 9.47 2.18
CA GLN A 81 14.13 10.65 2.75
C GLN A 81 12.59 10.54 2.84
N ALA A 82 11.93 9.94 1.82
CA ALA A 82 10.48 9.75 1.86
C ALA A 82 10.05 8.78 2.96
N LEU A 83 10.81 7.70 3.18
CA LEU A 83 10.53 6.72 4.24
C LEU A 83 10.82 7.27 5.64
N VAL A 84 11.90 8.02 5.80
CA VAL A 84 12.23 8.73 7.05
C VAL A 84 11.09 9.67 7.45
N ASN A 85 10.59 10.46 6.50
CA ASN A 85 9.46 11.36 6.72
C ASN A 85 8.15 10.58 6.99
N HIS A 86 7.91 9.49 6.26
CA HIS A 86 6.70 8.67 6.40
C HIS A 86 6.60 7.98 7.78
N LEU A 87 7.74 7.60 8.35
CA LEU A 87 7.83 6.95 9.67
C LEU A 87 8.13 7.93 10.82
N ASP A 88 8.16 9.23 10.53
CA ASP A 88 8.48 10.30 11.50
C ASP A 88 9.79 10.04 12.26
N VAL A 89 10.80 9.56 11.53
CA VAL A 89 12.12 9.29 12.09
C VAL A 89 12.86 10.60 12.33
N GLN A 90 13.23 10.85 13.58
CA GLN A 90 13.91 12.07 13.99
C GLN A 90 15.39 12.01 13.58
N LEU A 91 15.77 12.71 12.53
CA LEU A 91 17.16 12.87 12.14
C LEU A 91 17.85 13.95 12.98
N SER A 92 19.19 13.85 13.12
CA SER A 92 19.97 14.89 13.77
C SER A 92 19.78 16.24 13.07
N PRO A 93 19.57 17.35 13.82
CA PRO A 93 19.28 18.67 13.23
C PRO A 93 20.35 19.20 12.28
N ASP A 94 21.59 18.75 12.44
CA ASP A 94 22.76 19.18 11.65
C ASP A 94 23.02 18.29 10.43
N GLY A 95 22.21 17.23 10.22
CA GLY A 95 22.39 16.26 9.13
C GLY A 95 22.05 16.88 7.77
N GLN A 96 22.97 16.82 6.84
CA GLN A 96 22.77 17.23 5.45
C GLN A 96 22.50 15.99 4.58
N ALA A 97 21.38 15.96 3.89
CA ALA A 97 21.10 14.90 2.90
C ALA A 97 22.23 14.81 1.87
N HIS A 98 22.54 13.56 1.45
CA HIS A 98 23.63 13.23 0.51
C HIS A 98 25.06 13.32 1.09
N ARG A 99 25.20 13.40 2.41
CA ARG A 99 26.46 13.06 3.07
C ARG A 99 26.45 11.61 3.53
N ALA A 100 27.45 10.83 3.16
CA ALA A 100 27.48 9.39 3.38
C ALA A 100 27.28 8.97 4.85
N LEU A 101 27.77 9.74 5.81
CA LEU A 101 27.60 9.47 7.24
C LEU A 101 26.16 9.76 7.68
N ASP A 102 25.59 10.86 7.23
CA ASP A 102 24.22 11.25 7.57
C ASP A 102 23.20 10.28 6.93
N ASP A 103 23.44 9.86 5.68
CA ASP A 103 22.62 8.85 5.00
C ASP A 103 22.75 7.46 5.67
N ALA A 104 23.95 7.11 6.18
CA ALA A 104 24.15 5.87 6.93
C ALA A 104 23.40 5.89 8.27
N GLU A 105 23.44 7.00 9.01
CA GLU A 105 22.70 7.15 10.26
C GLU A 105 21.18 7.18 10.03
N ALA A 106 20.72 7.88 9.00
CA ALA A 106 19.31 7.87 8.58
C ALA A 106 18.85 6.45 8.20
N THR A 107 19.72 5.68 7.50
CA THR A 107 19.43 4.29 7.13
C THR A 107 19.37 3.38 8.37
N ARG A 108 20.24 3.58 9.34
CA ARG A 108 20.23 2.85 10.63
C ARG A 108 18.91 3.09 11.36
N GLN A 109 18.51 4.35 11.53
CA GLN A 109 17.28 4.71 12.21
C GLN A 109 16.04 4.22 11.45
N LEU A 110 16.05 4.32 10.10
CA LEU A 110 15.00 3.74 9.27
C LEU A 110 14.89 2.22 9.47
N PHE A 111 16.03 1.52 9.55
CA PHE A 111 16.03 0.07 9.76
C PHE A 111 15.44 -0.30 11.12
N ASP A 112 15.78 0.44 12.18
CA ASP A 112 15.22 0.25 13.52
C ASP A 112 13.69 0.45 13.50
N ALA A 113 13.21 1.53 12.86
CA ALA A 113 11.78 1.80 12.72
C ALA A 113 11.05 0.71 11.90
N LEU A 114 11.68 0.19 10.84
CA LEU A 114 11.13 -0.93 10.06
C LEU A 114 11.10 -2.23 10.86
N LEU A 115 12.10 -2.50 11.70
CA LEU A 115 12.06 -3.65 12.62
C LEU A 115 10.91 -3.52 13.61
N ASP A 116 10.64 -2.33 14.13
CA ASP A 116 9.50 -2.09 15.02
C ASP A 116 8.16 -2.29 14.30
N GLN A 117 8.03 -1.90 13.05
CA GLN A 117 6.86 -2.24 12.24
C GLN A 117 6.74 -3.76 12.05
N ALA A 118 7.85 -4.44 11.73
CA ALA A 118 7.85 -5.90 11.57
C ALA A 118 7.51 -6.64 12.88
N ARG A 119 7.87 -6.09 14.04
CA ARG A 119 7.47 -6.60 15.36
C ARG A 119 5.98 -6.46 15.64
N ARG A 120 5.26 -5.58 14.96
CA ARG A 120 3.80 -5.41 15.10
C ARG A 120 2.99 -6.35 14.21
N LEU A 121 3.62 -7.02 13.24
CA LEU A 121 2.93 -7.98 12.38
C LEU A 121 2.34 -9.14 13.20
N ASP A 122 1.34 -9.82 12.65
CA ASP A 122 0.85 -11.09 13.23
C ASP A 122 2.00 -12.10 13.31
N SER A 123 2.07 -12.82 14.42
CA SER A 123 3.12 -13.84 14.64
C SER A 123 3.09 -14.94 13.58
N ARG A 124 1.91 -15.31 13.09
CA ARG A 124 1.73 -16.30 12.02
C ARG A 124 2.36 -15.84 10.70
N VAL A 125 2.22 -14.54 10.37
CA VAL A 125 2.83 -13.94 9.17
C VAL A 125 4.35 -14.03 9.26
N VAL A 126 4.94 -13.59 10.37
CA VAL A 126 6.41 -13.62 10.57
C VAL A 126 6.94 -15.06 10.51
N GLN A 127 6.25 -16.01 11.16
CA GLN A 127 6.63 -17.42 11.15
C GLN A 127 6.53 -18.02 9.75
N GLU A 128 5.47 -17.69 9.01
CA GLU A 128 5.28 -18.21 7.66
C GLU A 128 6.34 -17.69 6.69
N VAL A 129 6.64 -16.37 6.73
CA VAL A 129 7.73 -15.80 5.92
C VAL A 129 9.09 -16.43 6.29
N ALA A 130 9.36 -16.61 7.59
CA ALA A 130 10.56 -17.29 8.04
C ALA A 130 10.62 -18.76 7.57
N ARG A 131 9.48 -19.47 7.54
CA ARG A 131 9.37 -20.85 7.08
C ARG A 131 9.66 -21.00 5.59
N ILE A 132 8.99 -20.20 4.74
CA ILE A 132 9.15 -20.30 3.28
C ILE A 132 10.52 -19.84 2.80
N SER A 133 11.20 -18.96 3.56
CA SER A 133 12.54 -18.44 3.23
C SER A 133 13.70 -19.24 3.87
N ARG A 134 13.43 -20.27 4.65
CA ARG A 134 14.42 -20.96 5.51
C ARG A 134 15.65 -21.52 4.79
N ARG A 135 15.48 -21.98 3.56
CA ARG A 135 16.55 -22.63 2.76
C ARG A 135 16.86 -21.84 1.49
N THR A 136 16.90 -20.53 1.60
CA THR A 136 17.09 -19.65 0.46
C THR A 136 18.23 -18.66 0.71
N SER A 137 18.74 -18.08 -0.35
CA SER A 137 19.74 -17.00 -0.30
C SER A 137 19.12 -15.61 -0.19
N TRP A 138 17.81 -15.51 0.12
CA TRP A 138 17.15 -14.23 0.27
C TRP A 138 17.64 -13.49 1.53
N PRO A 139 18.24 -12.29 1.39
CA PRO A 139 18.85 -11.59 2.53
C PRO A 139 17.89 -11.30 3.68
N LEU A 140 16.64 -10.92 3.37
CA LEU A 140 15.64 -10.62 4.41
C LEU A 140 15.15 -11.87 5.17
N ALA A 141 15.46 -13.08 4.70
CA ALA A 141 15.22 -14.31 5.47
C ALA A 141 15.90 -14.26 6.85
N LEU A 142 17.04 -13.56 6.97
CA LEU A 142 17.74 -13.34 8.23
C LEU A 142 16.85 -12.55 9.21
N VAL A 143 16.29 -11.43 8.74
CA VAL A 143 15.45 -10.55 9.54
C VAL A 143 14.20 -11.29 10.05
N PHE A 144 13.45 -11.93 9.16
CA PHE A 144 12.23 -12.66 9.57
C PHE A 144 12.51 -13.86 10.47
N ARG A 145 13.64 -14.54 10.25
CA ARG A 145 14.08 -15.64 11.15
C ARG A 145 14.38 -15.14 12.55
N ASP A 146 15.08 -14.03 12.68
CA ASP A 146 15.45 -13.49 13.98
C ASP A 146 14.23 -12.92 14.70
N LEU A 147 13.34 -12.22 14.02
CA LEU A 147 12.03 -11.81 14.56
C LEU A 147 11.19 -13.00 15.02
N SER A 148 11.19 -14.12 14.25
CA SER A 148 10.50 -15.35 14.66
C SER A 148 11.10 -15.97 15.90
N ARG A 149 12.42 -15.87 16.09
CA ARG A 149 13.12 -16.34 17.30
C ARG A 149 12.84 -15.46 18.51
N GLU A 150 12.92 -14.13 18.38
CA GLU A 150 12.61 -13.18 19.45
C GLU A 150 11.24 -13.50 20.09
N ARG A 151 10.23 -13.76 19.28
CA ARG A 151 8.87 -14.07 19.75
C ARG A 151 8.73 -15.38 20.49
N ARG A 152 9.58 -16.38 20.18
CA ARG A 152 9.57 -17.66 20.91
C ARG A 152 10.06 -17.52 22.36
N TYR A 153 10.85 -16.52 22.65
CA TYR A 153 11.44 -16.28 23.97
C TYR A 153 10.67 -15.24 24.79
N GLN A 154 9.67 -14.56 24.23
CA GLN A 154 8.84 -13.64 25.02
C GLN A 154 7.90 -14.43 25.91
N PRO A 155 7.83 -14.11 27.24
CA PRO A 155 6.86 -14.71 28.13
C PRO A 155 5.44 -14.31 27.70
N THR A 156 4.63 -15.30 27.33
CA THR A 156 3.22 -15.07 26.99
C THR A 156 2.38 -15.18 28.26
N SER A 157 1.63 -14.14 28.58
CA SER A 157 0.55 -14.19 29.56
C SER A 157 -0.65 -14.90 28.93
N GLY A 158 -1.18 -15.94 29.60
CA GLY A 158 -2.34 -16.68 29.09
C GLY A 158 -2.32 -18.16 29.49
N SER A 159 -3.36 -18.93 29.12
CA SER A 159 -3.41 -20.36 29.30
C SER A 159 -2.30 -21.08 28.53
N LEU A 160 -1.93 -22.30 28.97
CA LEU A 160 -0.90 -23.10 28.29
C LEU A 160 -1.18 -23.27 26.79
N GLY A 161 -2.45 -23.45 26.41
CA GLY A 161 -2.87 -23.51 25.00
C GLY A 161 -2.60 -22.22 24.23
N GLN A 162 -2.94 -21.07 24.81
CA GLN A 162 -2.65 -19.77 24.20
C GLN A 162 -1.13 -19.51 24.09
N GLN A 163 -0.36 -19.96 25.09
CA GLN A 163 1.10 -19.88 25.04
C GLN A 163 1.70 -20.77 23.96
N LEU A 164 1.18 -21.97 23.75
CA LEU A 164 1.62 -22.89 22.71
C LEU A 164 1.25 -22.39 21.31
N ILE A 165 0.05 -21.80 21.16
CA ILE A 165 -0.38 -21.15 19.92
C ILE A 165 0.50 -19.93 19.61
N ALA A 166 0.72 -19.04 20.59
CA ALA A 166 1.56 -17.85 20.43
C ALA A 166 3.03 -18.21 20.10
N LYS A 167 3.51 -19.36 20.59
CA LYS A 167 4.84 -19.91 20.27
C LYS A 167 4.87 -20.70 18.95
N GLY A 168 3.74 -20.86 18.27
CA GLY A 168 3.63 -21.65 17.04
C GLY A 168 3.91 -23.13 17.22
N LEU A 169 3.68 -23.66 18.43
CA LEU A 169 3.83 -25.07 18.77
C LEU A 169 2.51 -25.83 18.70
N MET A 170 1.38 -25.11 18.64
CA MET A 170 0.05 -25.62 18.33
C MET A 170 -0.64 -24.71 17.34
N ASP A 171 -1.32 -25.27 16.35
CA ASP A 171 -2.19 -24.53 15.45
C ASP A 171 -3.51 -24.18 16.14
N ASP A 172 -3.94 -22.94 16.02
CA ASP A 172 -5.25 -22.47 16.51
C ASP A 172 -6.41 -22.89 15.58
N SER A 173 -6.09 -23.56 14.50
CA SER A 173 -7.06 -23.98 13.50
C SER A 173 -6.98 -25.47 13.21
N PRO A 174 -8.11 -26.14 13.07
CA PRO A 174 -8.12 -27.48 12.50
C PRO A 174 -7.64 -27.39 11.04
N SER A 175 -6.44 -27.87 10.78
CA SER A 175 -5.88 -28.36 9.50
C SER A 175 -5.97 -27.50 8.22
N ASP A 176 -6.37 -26.24 8.25
CA ASP A 176 -6.35 -25.36 7.07
C ASP A 176 -5.04 -24.55 7.00
N GLY A 177 -3.96 -25.24 6.68
CA GLY A 177 -2.63 -24.63 6.57
C GLY A 177 -2.61 -23.45 5.61
N GLY A 178 -2.35 -22.26 6.12
CA GLY A 178 -1.95 -21.10 5.31
C GLY A 178 -3.05 -20.27 4.66
N LEU A 179 -4.19 -20.84 4.28
CA LEU A 179 -5.33 -20.09 3.72
C LEU A 179 -5.88 -19.06 4.72
N SER A 180 -5.78 -19.35 6.00
CA SER A 180 -6.24 -18.49 7.09
C SER A 180 -5.50 -17.14 7.15
N LEU A 181 -4.26 -17.03 6.65
CA LEU A 181 -3.52 -15.77 6.59
C LEU A 181 -3.98 -14.84 5.46
N LEU A 182 -4.58 -15.41 4.41
CA LEU A 182 -5.09 -14.67 3.27
C LEU A 182 -6.60 -14.41 3.34
N MET A 183 -7.26 -15.00 4.34
CA MET A 183 -8.68 -14.80 4.59
C MET A 183 -8.87 -13.83 5.75
N PRO A 184 -9.86 -12.93 5.69
CA PRO A 184 -10.21 -12.11 6.83
C PRO A 184 -10.47 -13.00 8.05
N SER A 185 -9.90 -12.66 9.20
CA SER A 185 -10.11 -13.37 10.47
C SER A 185 -11.54 -13.27 11.02
N ALA A 186 -12.35 -12.34 10.52
CA ALA A 186 -13.79 -12.34 10.68
C ALA A 186 -14.38 -13.27 9.61
N GLY A 187 -15.30 -14.16 10.00
CA GLY A 187 -16.09 -14.98 9.07
C GLY A 187 -16.67 -14.14 7.92
N PRO A 188 -17.28 -14.76 6.92
CA PRO A 188 -17.78 -14.03 5.78
C PRO A 188 -18.63 -12.88 6.29
N ILE A 189 -18.17 -11.66 6.06
CA ILE A 189 -18.97 -10.45 6.28
C ILE A 189 -20.07 -10.51 5.22
N PHE A 190 -21.08 -11.34 5.49
CA PHE A 190 -22.33 -11.22 4.75
C PHE A 190 -22.99 -9.94 5.25
N GLU A 191 -22.68 -8.83 4.59
CA GLU A 191 -23.58 -7.69 4.70
C GLU A 191 -24.97 -8.16 4.30
N PRO A 192 -26.00 -7.72 5.01
CA PRO A 192 -27.36 -8.12 4.69
C PRO A 192 -27.59 -7.86 3.20
N VAL A 193 -28.08 -8.86 2.50
CA VAL A 193 -28.42 -8.73 1.09
C VAL A 193 -29.41 -7.57 0.99
N LEU A 194 -29.06 -6.56 0.19
CA LEU A 194 -30.01 -5.48 -0.13
C LEU A 194 -31.31 -6.12 -0.60
N LYS A 195 -32.40 -5.73 0.03
CA LYS A 195 -33.73 -6.19 -0.37
C LYS A 195 -34.36 -5.07 -1.17
N PRO A 196 -34.50 -5.22 -2.50
CA PRO A 196 -35.20 -4.25 -3.32
C PRO A 196 -36.60 -4.01 -2.80
N ALA A 197 -37.06 -2.77 -2.85
CA ALA A 197 -38.45 -2.44 -2.57
C ALA A 197 -39.37 -3.20 -3.51
N ALA A 198 -40.55 -3.65 -3.00
CA ALA A 198 -41.52 -4.38 -3.82
C ALA A 198 -42.03 -3.56 -5.02
N THR A 199 -42.04 -2.24 -4.86
CA THR A 199 -42.35 -1.27 -5.93
C THR A 199 -41.32 -0.14 -5.80
N ALA A 200 -40.66 0.18 -6.90
CA ALA A 200 -39.70 1.27 -6.91
C ALA A 200 -40.42 2.61 -6.73
N SER A 201 -39.87 3.44 -5.86
CA SER A 201 -40.34 4.82 -5.65
C SER A 201 -39.58 5.75 -6.62
N PRO A 202 -40.26 6.63 -7.32
CA PRO A 202 -39.65 7.55 -8.25
C PRO A 202 -38.75 8.57 -7.51
N LEU A 203 -37.66 8.95 -8.13
CA LEU A 203 -36.78 10.01 -7.63
C LEU A 203 -37.44 11.39 -7.78
N PRO A 204 -37.35 12.28 -6.79
CA PRO A 204 -37.90 13.62 -6.86
C PRO A 204 -37.03 14.50 -7.78
N LEU A 205 -37.47 14.74 -8.99
CA LEU A 205 -36.70 15.44 -10.05
C LEU A 205 -36.22 16.82 -9.59
N GLU A 206 -37.16 17.65 -9.13
CA GLU A 206 -36.89 19.05 -8.78
C GLU A 206 -35.90 19.15 -7.59
N GLU A 207 -36.12 18.34 -6.54
CA GLU A 207 -35.30 18.34 -5.35
C GLU A 207 -33.88 17.90 -5.64
N LEU A 208 -33.68 16.87 -6.48
CA LEU A 208 -32.34 16.40 -6.83
C LEU A 208 -31.62 17.38 -7.77
N CYS A 209 -32.34 17.96 -8.74
CA CYS A 209 -31.73 18.99 -9.60
C CYS A 209 -31.31 20.21 -8.81
N ALA A 210 -32.03 20.61 -7.77
CA ALA A 210 -31.69 21.72 -6.89
C ALA A 210 -30.31 21.57 -6.22
N ILE A 211 -29.81 20.35 -6.05
CA ILE A 211 -28.47 20.10 -5.48
C ILE A 211 -27.37 20.81 -6.28
N LEU A 212 -27.52 20.90 -7.62
CA LEU A 212 -26.54 21.50 -8.53
C LEU A 212 -26.93 22.90 -9.00
N GLU A 213 -28.05 23.46 -8.52
CA GLU A 213 -28.47 24.83 -8.82
C GLU A 213 -27.66 25.87 -8.02
N PRO A 214 -27.72 27.18 -8.39
CA PRO A 214 -26.92 28.22 -7.76
C PRO A 214 -27.06 28.33 -6.24
N ASP A 215 -28.22 28.01 -5.69
CA ASP A 215 -28.47 28.04 -4.24
C ASP A 215 -28.48 26.62 -3.63
N GLY A 216 -27.94 25.62 -4.35
CA GLY A 216 -27.91 24.23 -3.94
C GLY A 216 -26.72 23.85 -3.08
N LEU A 217 -26.73 22.57 -2.61
CA LEU A 217 -25.70 22.04 -1.69
C LEU A 217 -24.27 22.18 -2.21
N PHE A 218 -24.04 22.08 -3.54
CA PHE A 218 -22.71 22.26 -4.11
C PHE A 218 -22.24 23.72 -4.01
N HIS A 219 -23.12 24.68 -4.23
CA HIS A 219 -22.80 26.09 -4.10
C HIS A 219 -22.48 26.47 -2.65
N GLU A 220 -23.21 25.92 -1.68
CA GLU A 220 -22.95 26.13 -0.25
C GLU A 220 -21.58 25.61 0.19
N GLN A 221 -21.11 24.52 -0.41
CA GLN A 221 -19.87 23.86 -0.01
C GLN A 221 -18.64 24.40 -0.74
N PHE A 222 -18.80 24.95 -1.96
CA PHE A 222 -17.70 25.42 -2.80
C PHE A 222 -17.90 26.88 -3.23
N GLN A 223 -17.02 27.77 -2.76
CA GLN A 223 -17.07 29.19 -3.12
C GLN A 223 -16.88 29.44 -4.63
N ASP A 224 -16.15 28.56 -5.32
CA ASP A 224 -15.87 28.64 -6.76
C ASP A 224 -16.73 27.68 -7.59
N PHE A 225 -17.91 27.26 -7.08
CA PHE A 225 -18.78 26.39 -7.83
C PHE A 225 -19.38 27.11 -9.03
N GLU A 226 -19.06 26.62 -10.22
CA GLU A 226 -19.61 27.12 -11.48
C GLU A 226 -20.87 26.34 -11.84
N HIS A 227 -22.02 26.99 -11.77
CA HIS A 227 -23.27 26.41 -12.23
C HIS A 227 -23.23 26.14 -13.73
N ARG A 228 -23.57 24.94 -14.14
CA ARG A 228 -23.58 24.48 -15.54
C ARG A 228 -24.93 23.86 -15.87
N ARG A 229 -25.74 24.59 -16.62
CA ARG A 229 -27.08 24.16 -17.02
C ARG A 229 -27.04 22.77 -17.68
N GLN A 230 -26.05 22.50 -18.53
CA GLN A 230 -25.91 21.19 -19.19
C GLN A 230 -25.72 20.04 -18.22
N GLN A 231 -25.12 20.28 -17.05
CA GLN A 231 -24.97 19.29 -15.99
C GLN A 231 -26.32 18.97 -15.34
N VAL A 232 -27.11 19.99 -15.06
CA VAL A 232 -28.47 19.85 -14.51
C VAL A 232 -29.39 19.17 -15.50
N ASP A 233 -29.36 19.59 -16.78
CA ASP A 233 -30.13 18.96 -17.86
C ASP A 233 -29.79 17.48 -18.03
N MET A 234 -28.52 17.12 -17.95
CA MET A 234 -28.06 15.74 -17.97
C MET A 234 -28.61 14.97 -16.76
N MET A 235 -28.51 15.52 -15.55
CA MET A 235 -29.02 14.89 -14.34
C MET A 235 -30.53 14.65 -14.41
N ALA A 236 -31.28 15.62 -14.88
CA ALA A 236 -32.74 15.49 -15.10
C ALA A 236 -33.06 14.32 -16.02
N ASN A 237 -32.35 14.21 -17.16
CA ASN A 237 -32.56 13.07 -18.08
C ASN A 237 -32.23 11.72 -17.44
N VAL A 238 -31.19 11.65 -16.61
CA VAL A 238 -30.84 10.43 -15.87
C VAL A 238 -31.94 10.07 -14.84
N ILE A 239 -32.50 11.07 -14.13
CA ILE A 239 -33.59 10.87 -13.18
C ILE A 239 -34.83 10.33 -13.90
N VAL A 240 -35.20 10.93 -15.02
CA VAL A 240 -36.36 10.46 -15.83
C VAL A 240 -36.10 9.02 -16.30
N ALA A 241 -34.91 8.71 -16.76
CA ALA A 241 -34.56 7.34 -17.18
C ALA A 241 -34.71 6.32 -16.05
N PHE A 242 -34.30 6.66 -14.81
CA PHE A 242 -34.54 5.81 -13.65
C PHE A 242 -36.05 5.66 -13.36
N ASN A 243 -36.77 6.75 -13.32
CA ASN A 243 -38.19 6.78 -12.96
C ASN A 243 -39.07 6.01 -13.96
N GLU A 244 -38.78 6.08 -15.23
CA GLU A 244 -39.54 5.46 -16.31
C GLU A 244 -38.94 4.12 -16.78
N ALA A 245 -37.85 3.64 -16.14
CA ALA A 245 -37.13 2.43 -16.52
C ALA A 245 -36.71 2.43 -18.00
N GLN A 246 -36.27 3.59 -18.51
CA GLN A 246 -35.92 3.79 -19.91
C GLN A 246 -34.43 3.78 -20.13
N ASN A 247 -33.99 3.38 -21.33
CA ASN A 247 -32.65 3.55 -21.79
C ASN A 247 -32.46 4.97 -22.35
N VAL A 248 -31.40 5.65 -21.85
CA VAL A 248 -31.06 6.99 -22.35
C VAL A 248 -29.59 7.00 -22.84
N MET A 249 -29.34 7.71 -23.91
CA MET A 249 -27.99 8.00 -24.39
C MET A 249 -27.77 9.50 -24.35
N ILE A 250 -26.73 9.92 -23.60
CA ILE A 250 -26.46 11.34 -23.39
C ILE A 250 -25.01 11.61 -23.83
N GLU A 251 -24.83 12.57 -24.73
CA GLU A 251 -23.53 13.10 -25.10
C GLU A 251 -23.31 14.44 -24.43
N ALA A 252 -22.20 14.59 -23.72
CA ALA A 252 -21.84 15.85 -23.09
C ALA A 252 -20.32 16.07 -23.22
N GLY A 253 -19.91 17.31 -23.45
CA GLY A 253 -18.51 17.71 -23.61
C GLY A 253 -17.63 17.40 -22.40
N THR A 254 -16.32 17.50 -22.58
CA THR A 254 -15.38 17.38 -21.45
C THR A 254 -15.53 18.57 -20.50
N GLY A 255 -15.41 18.33 -19.19
CA GLY A 255 -15.52 19.41 -18.19
C GLY A 255 -16.93 19.81 -17.78
N THR A 256 -17.99 19.19 -18.32
CA THR A 256 -19.39 19.51 -17.94
C THR A 256 -19.82 18.95 -16.58
N GLY A 257 -18.95 18.26 -15.86
CA GLY A 257 -19.31 17.66 -14.55
C GLY A 257 -20.18 16.41 -14.64
N LYS A 258 -20.06 15.64 -15.73
CA LYS A 258 -20.87 14.41 -15.99
C LYS A 258 -20.93 13.45 -14.81
N SER A 259 -19.83 13.27 -14.08
CA SER A 259 -19.77 12.32 -12.96
C SER A 259 -20.84 12.64 -11.92
N MET A 260 -20.96 13.88 -11.51
CA MET A 260 -21.97 14.31 -10.53
C MET A 260 -23.38 14.12 -11.06
N ALA A 261 -23.62 14.44 -12.35
CA ALA A 261 -24.93 14.36 -12.97
C ALA A 261 -25.52 12.93 -13.00
N TYR A 262 -24.71 11.88 -13.03
CA TYR A 262 -25.21 10.52 -12.94
C TYR A 262 -25.01 9.85 -11.57
N LEU A 263 -23.99 10.26 -10.81
CA LEU A 263 -23.73 9.68 -9.47
C LEU A 263 -24.82 10.07 -8.48
N ILE A 264 -25.24 11.33 -8.45
CA ILE A 264 -26.25 11.81 -7.51
C ILE A 264 -27.56 11.01 -7.65
N PRO A 265 -28.21 10.93 -8.82
CA PRO A 265 -29.43 10.13 -8.97
C PRO A 265 -29.19 8.63 -8.72
N ALA A 266 -28.04 8.08 -9.10
CA ALA A 266 -27.68 6.69 -8.83
C ALA A 266 -27.59 6.37 -7.32
N ILE A 267 -27.02 7.28 -6.53
CA ILE A 267 -26.95 7.16 -5.06
C ILE A 267 -28.34 7.20 -4.44
N TYR A 268 -29.14 8.19 -4.79
CA TYR A 268 -30.49 8.33 -4.25
C TYR A 268 -31.39 7.17 -4.67
N TRP A 269 -31.29 6.68 -5.91
CA TRP A 269 -32.00 5.47 -6.34
C TRP A 269 -31.63 4.26 -5.52
N ALA A 270 -30.35 4.04 -5.32
CA ALA A 270 -29.85 2.89 -4.57
C ALA A 270 -30.34 2.89 -3.12
N ILE A 271 -30.34 4.05 -2.45
CA ILE A 271 -30.77 4.19 -1.06
C ILE A 271 -32.30 4.04 -0.96
N GLN A 272 -33.03 4.79 -1.78
CA GLN A 272 -34.50 4.87 -1.72
C GLN A 272 -35.15 3.53 -2.06
N ASN A 273 -34.61 2.80 -3.03
CA ASN A 273 -35.21 1.57 -3.53
C ASN A 273 -34.50 0.29 -3.01
N GLY A 274 -33.42 0.42 -2.21
CA GLY A 274 -32.65 -0.73 -1.72
C GLY A 274 -32.01 -1.54 -2.85
N GLU A 275 -31.71 -0.91 -3.98
CA GLU A 275 -31.16 -1.53 -5.18
C GLU A 275 -29.67 -1.20 -5.36
N ARG A 276 -28.98 -2.06 -6.10
CA ARG A 276 -27.60 -1.79 -6.51
C ARG A 276 -27.58 -1.09 -7.85
N VAL A 277 -26.89 0.04 -7.92
CA VAL A 277 -26.61 0.70 -9.19
C VAL A 277 -25.19 0.36 -9.62
N VAL A 278 -25.02 -0.09 -10.86
CA VAL A 278 -23.72 -0.46 -11.43
C VAL A 278 -23.26 0.63 -12.39
N ILE A 279 -22.09 1.19 -12.14
CA ILE A 279 -21.46 2.19 -13.00
C ILE A 279 -20.24 1.54 -13.67
N SER A 280 -20.29 1.45 -15.00
CA SER A 280 -19.20 0.90 -15.80
C SER A 280 -18.38 2.03 -16.44
N THR A 281 -17.08 1.95 -16.31
CA THR A 281 -16.14 2.91 -16.88
C THR A 281 -15.21 2.25 -17.88
N ASN A 282 -14.81 2.98 -18.91
CA ASN A 282 -13.93 2.43 -19.95
C ASN A 282 -12.45 2.40 -19.55
N THR A 283 -12.02 3.22 -18.58
CA THR A 283 -10.61 3.32 -18.18
C THR A 283 -10.42 3.15 -16.68
N ILE A 284 -9.27 2.59 -16.29
CA ILE A 284 -8.87 2.47 -14.88
C ILE A 284 -8.76 3.85 -14.23
N ASN A 285 -8.21 4.83 -14.95
CA ASN A 285 -8.07 6.20 -14.43
C ASN A 285 -9.41 6.82 -14.04
N LEU A 286 -10.46 6.63 -14.85
CA LEU A 286 -11.79 7.12 -14.52
C LEU A 286 -12.40 6.35 -13.34
N GLN A 287 -12.17 5.05 -13.25
CA GLN A 287 -12.59 4.27 -12.08
C GLN A 287 -11.91 4.78 -10.79
N ASP A 288 -10.60 5.03 -10.86
CA ASP A 288 -9.84 5.54 -9.72
C ASP A 288 -10.26 6.97 -9.35
N GLN A 289 -10.59 7.84 -10.33
CA GLN A 289 -11.14 9.16 -10.08
C GLN A 289 -12.48 9.07 -9.35
N LEU A 290 -13.41 8.24 -9.83
CA LEU A 290 -14.71 8.06 -9.18
C LEU A 290 -14.56 7.60 -7.73
N LEU A 291 -13.70 6.62 -7.46
CA LEU A 291 -13.53 6.03 -6.13
C LEU A 291 -12.77 6.92 -5.15
N ASN A 292 -11.74 7.61 -5.63
CA ASN A 292 -10.80 8.32 -4.75
C ASN A 292 -11.08 9.83 -4.68
N GLN A 293 -11.94 10.36 -5.54
CA GLN A 293 -12.27 11.79 -5.60
C GLN A 293 -13.78 12.04 -5.57
N ASP A 294 -14.51 11.58 -6.60
CA ASP A 294 -15.92 11.95 -6.79
C ASP A 294 -16.83 11.37 -5.69
N ILE A 295 -16.67 10.08 -5.37
CA ILE A 295 -17.48 9.40 -4.33
C ILE A 295 -17.18 9.95 -2.93
N PRO A 296 -15.92 10.08 -2.46
CA PRO A 296 -15.62 10.70 -1.18
C PRO A 296 -16.16 12.13 -1.06
N LEU A 297 -16.12 12.90 -2.14
CA LEU A 297 -16.70 14.24 -2.20
C LEU A 297 -18.21 14.20 -1.96
N LEU A 298 -18.92 13.32 -2.66
CA LEU A 298 -20.38 13.16 -2.49
C LEU A 298 -20.74 12.65 -1.09
N GLN A 299 -19.90 11.81 -0.45
CA GLN A 299 -20.11 11.37 0.93
C GLN A 299 -19.99 12.52 1.94
N GLN A 300 -19.25 13.59 1.62
CA GLN A 300 -19.13 14.78 2.46
C GLN A 300 -20.29 15.77 2.24
N ILE A 301 -20.77 15.89 1.00
CA ILE A 301 -21.77 16.90 0.62
C ILE A 301 -23.19 16.41 0.83
N LEU A 302 -23.49 15.19 0.42
CA LEU A 302 -24.86 14.68 0.46
C LEU A 302 -25.27 14.33 1.89
N PRO A 303 -26.49 14.71 2.33
CA PRO A 303 -27.00 14.42 3.67
C PRO A 303 -27.49 12.97 3.81
N VAL A 304 -26.85 12.03 3.13
CA VAL A 304 -27.23 10.62 3.09
C VAL A 304 -25.99 9.72 3.19
N GLU A 305 -26.11 8.62 3.92
CA GLU A 305 -25.07 7.62 3.99
C GLU A 305 -25.22 6.59 2.89
N PHE A 306 -24.15 6.30 2.16
CA PHE A 306 -24.13 5.27 1.13
C PHE A 306 -22.77 4.58 1.05
N LYS A 307 -22.79 3.37 0.50
CA LYS A 307 -21.57 2.58 0.27
C LYS A 307 -21.31 2.42 -1.22
N ALA A 308 -20.06 2.57 -1.61
CA ALA A 308 -19.61 2.32 -2.97
C ALA A 308 -18.36 1.44 -2.96
N VAL A 309 -18.27 0.51 -3.89
CA VAL A 309 -17.14 -0.41 -4.02
C VAL A 309 -16.74 -0.57 -5.48
N ALA A 310 -15.43 -0.76 -5.72
CA ALA A 310 -14.96 -1.14 -7.04
C ALA A 310 -15.02 -2.65 -7.22
N LEU A 311 -15.59 -3.08 -8.33
CA LEU A 311 -15.46 -4.45 -8.81
C LEU A 311 -14.55 -4.47 -10.03
N LYS A 312 -13.37 -5.06 -9.88
CA LYS A 312 -12.40 -5.23 -10.97
C LYS A 312 -12.53 -6.64 -11.57
N GLY A 313 -12.01 -6.83 -12.76
CA GLY A 313 -11.96 -8.17 -13.37
C GLY A 313 -11.14 -9.15 -12.50
N ARG A 314 -11.47 -10.46 -12.61
CA ARG A 314 -10.85 -11.53 -11.80
C ARG A 314 -9.32 -11.53 -11.79
N SER A 315 -8.68 -11.06 -12.86
CA SER A 315 -7.23 -10.95 -12.97
C SER A 315 -6.61 -9.93 -12.01
N ASN A 316 -7.41 -9.03 -11.44
CA ASN A 316 -6.95 -8.03 -10.48
C ASN A 316 -7.03 -8.50 -9.02
N TYR A 317 -7.51 -9.71 -8.78
CA TYR A 317 -7.62 -10.26 -7.43
C TYR A 317 -6.63 -11.41 -7.23
N VAL A 318 -6.05 -11.45 -6.03
CA VAL A 318 -5.19 -12.55 -5.61
C VAL A 318 -6.06 -13.80 -5.37
N CYS A 319 -5.68 -14.92 -5.97
CA CYS A 319 -6.35 -16.20 -5.75
C CYS A 319 -5.65 -16.95 -4.60
N PRO A 320 -6.29 -17.15 -3.43
CA PRO A 320 -5.68 -17.82 -2.27
C PRO A 320 -5.16 -19.21 -2.63
N ARG A 321 -5.91 -20.00 -3.36
CA ARG A 321 -5.48 -21.34 -3.82
C ARG A 321 -4.17 -21.29 -4.63
N ARG A 322 -4.00 -20.30 -5.51
CA ARG A 322 -2.77 -20.14 -6.29
C ARG A 322 -1.59 -19.75 -5.42
N VAL A 323 -1.82 -18.92 -4.41
CA VAL A 323 -0.78 -18.55 -3.45
C VAL A 323 -0.33 -19.78 -2.67
N GLU A 324 -1.25 -20.63 -2.18
CA GLU A 324 -0.89 -21.86 -1.48
C GLU A 324 -0.11 -22.84 -2.37
N LEU A 325 -0.55 -23.04 -3.61
CA LEU A 325 0.20 -23.86 -4.58
C LEU A 325 1.60 -23.26 -4.86
N PHE A 326 1.70 -21.94 -4.93
CA PHE A 326 2.96 -21.28 -5.12
C PHE A 326 3.88 -21.43 -3.90
N LYS A 327 3.37 -21.28 -2.68
CA LYS A 327 4.09 -21.53 -1.43
C LYS A 327 4.60 -22.99 -1.35
N ALA A 328 3.79 -23.95 -1.77
CA ALA A 328 4.10 -25.38 -1.75
C ALA A 328 5.19 -25.80 -2.75
N LYS A 329 5.55 -24.97 -3.73
CA LYS A 329 6.58 -25.21 -4.75
C LYS A 329 7.97 -25.59 -4.16
N GLY A 330 8.23 -25.20 -2.92
CA GLY A 330 9.38 -25.63 -2.11
C GLY A 330 10.71 -24.95 -2.40
N LYS A 331 10.92 -24.40 -3.60
CA LYS A 331 12.11 -23.60 -3.95
C LYS A 331 11.65 -22.28 -4.57
N HIS A 332 12.00 -21.19 -3.91
CA HIS A 332 11.65 -19.84 -4.37
C HIS A 332 12.91 -19.01 -4.60
N SER A 333 12.91 -18.22 -5.67
CA SER A 333 13.90 -17.18 -5.89
C SER A 333 13.69 -16.02 -4.90
N PRO A 334 14.70 -15.17 -4.64
CA PRO A 334 14.53 -13.98 -3.81
C PRO A 334 13.38 -13.06 -4.27
N ARG A 335 13.16 -12.93 -5.59
CA ARG A 335 12.05 -12.16 -6.16
C ARG A 335 10.68 -12.75 -5.81
N GLU A 336 10.56 -14.09 -5.89
CA GLU A 336 9.33 -14.80 -5.52
C GLU A 336 9.05 -14.69 -4.02
N LEU A 337 10.08 -14.75 -3.17
CA LEU A 337 9.95 -14.58 -1.72
C LEU A 337 9.53 -13.17 -1.34
N ARG A 338 10.08 -12.15 -2.00
CA ARG A 338 9.62 -10.76 -1.83
C ARG A 338 8.14 -10.63 -2.15
N LEU A 339 7.69 -11.23 -3.26
CA LEU A 339 6.27 -11.21 -3.64
C LEU A 339 5.40 -11.93 -2.60
N LEU A 340 5.79 -13.12 -2.16
CA LEU A 340 5.08 -13.87 -1.13
C LEU A 340 5.01 -13.08 0.20
N ALA A 341 6.12 -12.50 0.63
CA ALA A 341 6.15 -11.68 1.83
C ALA A 341 5.19 -10.48 1.74
N LYS A 342 5.16 -9.78 0.59
CA LYS A 342 4.21 -8.68 0.34
C LYS A 342 2.73 -9.12 0.35
N LEU A 343 2.45 -10.36 -0.02
CA LEU A 343 1.08 -10.88 -0.02
C LEU A 343 0.64 -11.35 1.37
N LEU A 344 1.57 -11.66 2.26
CA LEU A 344 1.31 -12.15 3.61
C LEU A 344 1.26 -11.01 4.65
N VAL A 345 2.00 -9.94 4.41
CA VAL A 345 2.02 -8.71 5.23
C VAL A 345 0.88 -7.77 4.86
#